data_05bd90acf61e0919664396d3a465356d
#
_entry.id   05bd90acf61e0919664396d3a465356d
#
_cell.length_a   1.000
_cell.length_b   1.000
_cell.length_c   1.000
_cell.angle_alpha   90.00
_cell.angle_beta   90.00
_cell.angle_gamma   90.00
#
_symmetry.space_group_name_H-M   'P 1'
#
loop_
_entity.id
_entity.type
_entity.pdbx_description
1 polymer ?
#
loop_
_entity_poly.entity_id
_entity_poly.type
_entity_poly.pdbx_seq_one_letter_code
_entity_poly.pdbx_strand_id
1 'polypeptide(L)'
;GTNSLSGNELDYYGGFTGAVPLLEDYLSYDGGILYYDYPGMTDQNTADGARNVDFVEYYGSLSLNVPTPVTDIGISYYYGFSPSGFQQDNYDYQNVGIEFAVPNTPFTLSGAAGFTGSEMVDGNSYTDYIATISTSAFGLDWALSYTTVSGYLADQDIDQITWSVGASF
;
A
#
# COMPACT_ATOMS: atom_id res chain seq x y z
N GLY A 1 11.95 -28.66 5.10
CA GLY A 1 12.02 -28.08 3.76
C GLY A 1 11.72 -26.59 3.88
N THR A 2 12.63 -25.73 3.48
CA THR A 2 12.39 -24.29 3.38
C THR A 2 11.46 -24.07 2.20
N ASN A 3 10.20 -23.71 2.44
CA ASN A 3 9.31 -23.24 1.40
C ASN A 3 9.87 -21.90 0.89
N SER A 4 10.57 -21.95 -0.23
CA SER A 4 10.97 -20.75 -0.94
C SER A 4 9.73 -20.23 -1.66
N LEU A 5 9.16 -19.15 -1.18
CA LEU A 5 8.18 -18.34 -1.89
C LEU A 5 8.88 -17.56 -3.03
N SER A 6 9.59 -18.25 -3.90
CA SER A 6 10.25 -17.68 -5.07
C SER A 6 9.43 -18.00 -6.32
N GLY A 7 8.26 -17.44 -6.42
CA GLY A 7 7.43 -17.45 -7.63
C GLY A 7 7.39 -16.07 -8.29
N ASN A 8 6.95 -16.02 -9.52
CA ASN A 8 6.54 -14.77 -10.15
C ASN A 8 5.17 -14.41 -9.61
N GLU A 9 4.94 -13.10 -9.38
CA GLU A 9 3.64 -12.53 -9.12
C GLU A 9 3.21 -11.75 -10.36
N LEU A 10 1.98 -11.95 -10.79
CA LEU A 10 1.36 -11.22 -11.89
C LEU A 10 0.09 -10.56 -11.37
N ASP A 11 0.05 -9.23 -11.46
CA ASP A 11 -1.06 -8.43 -10.96
C ASP A 11 -1.92 -7.94 -12.13
N TYR A 12 -3.21 -8.24 -12.05
CA TYR A 12 -4.21 -7.73 -12.99
C TYR A 12 -5.14 -6.80 -12.23
N TYR A 13 -5.31 -5.59 -12.72
CA TYR A 13 -6.19 -4.63 -12.07
C TYR A 13 -7.12 -3.93 -13.05
N GLY A 14 -8.27 -3.50 -12.55
CA GLY A 14 -9.22 -2.68 -13.26
C GLY A 14 -10.09 -1.90 -12.29
N GLY A 15 -10.41 -0.66 -12.64
CA GLY A 15 -11.15 0.22 -11.74
C GLY A 15 -11.59 1.52 -12.38
N PHE A 16 -12.04 2.43 -11.53
CA PHE A 16 -12.52 3.76 -11.88
C PHE A 16 -11.81 4.80 -11.03
N THR A 17 -11.33 5.85 -11.66
CA THR A 17 -10.78 7.01 -10.97
C THR A 17 -11.47 8.27 -11.45
N GLY A 18 -11.58 9.28 -10.60
CA GLY A 18 -12.20 10.54 -10.97
C GLY A 18 -12.20 11.57 -9.85
N ALA A 19 -12.70 12.76 -10.20
CA ALA A 19 -12.96 13.81 -9.22
C ALA A 19 -14.39 13.72 -8.70
N VAL A 20 -14.60 14.09 -7.43
CA VAL A 20 -15.95 14.10 -6.85
C VAL A 20 -16.70 15.33 -7.36
N PRO A 21 -17.88 15.19 -7.97
CA PRO A 21 -18.67 16.31 -8.47
C PRO A 21 -18.87 17.39 -7.40
N LEU A 22 -18.72 18.66 -7.79
CA LEU A 22 -18.75 19.88 -6.94
C LEU A 22 -17.52 20.07 -6.02
N LEU A 23 -16.60 19.13 -5.99
CA LEU A 23 -15.34 19.16 -5.23
C LEU A 23 -14.14 18.79 -6.10
N GLU A 24 -14.25 18.96 -7.42
CA GLU A 24 -13.28 18.46 -8.42
C GLU A 24 -11.87 19.01 -8.19
N ASP A 25 -11.75 20.22 -7.64
CA ASP A 25 -10.46 20.86 -7.34
C ASP A 25 -9.81 20.33 -6.05
N TYR A 26 -10.58 19.61 -5.22
CA TYR A 26 -10.14 19.23 -3.88
C TYR A 26 -10.18 17.74 -3.63
N LEU A 27 -11.15 17.02 -4.16
CA LEU A 27 -11.41 15.62 -3.78
C LEU A 27 -11.48 14.71 -5.00
N SER A 28 -10.65 13.70 -5.01
CA SER A 28 -10.67 12.63 -5.99
C SER A 28 -10.85 11.26 -5.34
N TYR A 29 -11.29 10.31 -6.14
CA TYR A 29 -11.47 8.92 -5.75
C TYR A 29 -10.83 7.98 -6.76
N ASP A 30 -10.46 6.80 -6.28
CA ASP A 30 -10.08 5.64 -7.06
C ASP A 30 -10.68 4.40 -6.40
N GLY A 31 -11.11 3.43 -7.20
CA GLY A 31 -11.66 2.18 -6.67
C GLY A 31 -11.69 1.12 -7.75
N GLY A 32 -11.45 -0.12 -7.34
CA GLY A 32 -11.36 -1.20 -8.30
C GLY A 32 -11.13 -2.57 -7.67
N ILE A 33 -10.63 -3.45 -8.52
CA ILE A 33 -10.34 -4.84 -8.21
C ILE A 33 -8.90 -5.13 -8.64
N LEU A 34 -8.14 -5.77 -7.76
CA LEU A 34 -6.85 -6.38 -8.05
C LEU A 34 -7.00 -7.90 -7.99
N TYR A 35 -6.37 -8.59 -8.95
CA TYR A 35 -6.21 -10.04 -8.93
C TYR A 35 -4.72 -10.37 -8.90
N TYR A 36 -4.31 -11.06 -7.86
CA TYR A 36 -2.95 -11.53 -7.65
C TYR A 36 -2.85 -12.97 -8.12
N ASP A 37 -2.04 -13.21 -9.13
CA ASP A 37 -1.78 -14.51 -9.74
C ASP A 37 -0.34 -14.95 -9.44
N TYR A 38 -0.19 -16.10 -8.84
CA TYR A 38 1.11 -16.70 -8.47
C TYR A 38 1.34 -17.99 -9.28
N PRO A 39 1.72 -17.89 -10.56
CA PRO A 39 1.82 -19.04 -11.45
C PRO A 39 2.73 -20.13 -10.90
N GLY A 40 2.16 -21.32 -10.72
CA GLY A 40 2.89 -22.50 -10.24
C GLY A 40 3.16 -22.52 -8.74
N MET A 41 2.63 -21.58 -7.98
CA MET A 41 2.66 -21.63 -6.51
C MET A 41 1.40 -22.32 -5.97
N THR A 42 1.61 -23.15 -4.98
CA THR A 42 0.54 -23.79 -4.23
C THR A 42 0.91 -23.86 -2.76
N ASP A 43 -0.03 -23.64 -1.88
CA ASP A 43 0.18 -23.90 -0.46
C ASP A 43 0.24 -25.41 -0.21
N GLN A 44 1.43 -25.87 0.13
CA GLN A 44 1.71 -27.30 0.41
C GLN A 44 1.42 -27.68 1.88
N ASN A 45 1.10 -26.71 2.74
CA ASN A 45 1.03 -26.93 4.19
C ASN A 45 -0.37 -27.25 4.71
N THR A 46 -1.37 -27.37 3.85
CA THR A 46 -2.73 -27.67 4.30
C THR A 46 -2.98 -29.18 4.38
N ALA A 47 -3.62 -29.61 5.46
CA ALA A 47 -4.05 -31.00 5.64
C ALA A 47 -5.01 -31.49 4.53
N ASP A 48 -5.63 -30.56 3.81
CA ASP A 48 -6.61 -30.81 2.75
C ASP A 48 -6.01 -30.82 1.33
N GLY A 49 -4.70 -30.76 1.20
CA GLY A 49 -3.98 -30.75 -0.09
C GLY A 49 -3.49 -29.38 -0.52
N ALA A 50 -2.79 -29.33 -1.66
CA ALA A 50 -2.26 -28.09 -2.19
C ALA A 50 -3.40 -27.15 -2.61
N ARG A 51 -3.38 -25.90 -2.11
CA ARG A 51 -4.34 -24.84 -2.46
C ARG A 51 -3.69 -23.82 -3.38
N ASN A 52 -4.50 -23.22 -4.24
CA ASN A 52 -4.10 -22.06 -5.01
C ASN A 52 -3.91 -20.88 -4.05
N VAL A 53 -2.83 -20.12 -4.25
CA VAL A 53 -2.51 -18.93 -3.45
C VAL A 53 -2.95 -17.63 -4.12
N ASP A 54 -3.58 -17.73 -5.30
CA ASP A 54 -4.14 -16.56 -6.00
C ASP A 54 -5.33 -16.01 -5.24
N PHE A 55 -5.48 -14.69 -5.23
CA PHE A 55 -6.58 -14.05 -4.55
C PHE A 55 -7.01 -12.74 -5.22
N VAL A 56 -8.19 -12.26 -4.83
CA VAL A 56 -8.78 -10.99 -5.29
C VAL A 56 -8.82 -10.00 -4.14
N GLU A 57 -8.44 -8.77 -4.41
CA GLU A 57 -8.64 -7.62 -3.52
C GLU A 57 -9.61 -6.62 -4.15
N TYR A 58 -10.52 -6.10 -3.37
CA TYR A 58 -11.36 -4.95 -3.69
C TYR A 58 -10.80 -3.74 -2.96
N TYR A 59 -10.63 -2.62 -3.66
CA TYR A 59 -10.08 -1.43 -3.04
C TYR A 59 -10.88 -0.18 -3.35
N GLY A 60 -10.74 0.81 -2.47
CA GLY A 60 -11.21 2.15 -2.66
C GLY A 60 -10.33 3.16 -1.96
N SER A 61 -10.11 4.31 -2.59
CA SER A 61 -9.35 5.41 -2.01
C SER A 61 -10.00 6.76 -2.23
N LEU A 62 -9.70 7.70 -1.35
CA LEU A 62 -10.04 9.11 -1.44
C LEU A 62 -8.78 9.93 -1.26
N SER A 63 -8.62 10.98 -2.07
CA SER A 63 -7.52 11.92 -1.97
C SER A 63 -8.07 13.35 -1.90
N LEU A 64 -7.75 14.04 -0.81
CA LEU A 64 -8.15 15.42 -0.54
C LEU A 64 -6.93 16.34 -0.66
N ASN A 65 -7.02 17.36 -1.50
CA ASN A 65 -6.06 18.45 -1.58
C ASN A 65 -6.59 19.66 -0.81
N VAL A 66 -5.88 20.06 0.23
CA VAL A 66 -6.22 21.21 1.08
C VAL A 66 -5.28 22.37 0.72
N PRO A 67 -5.74 23.38 -0.04
CA PRO A 67 -4.91 24.52 -0.35
C PRO A 67 -4.65 25.36 0.91
N THR A 68 -3.38 25.71 1.12
CA THR A 68 -3.01 26.65 2.18
C THR A 68 -2.17 27.81 1.61
N PRO A 69 -2.03 28.94 2.34
CA PRO A 69 -1.22 30.06 1.86
C PRO A 69 0.27 29.75 1.66
N VAL A 70 0.76 28.63 2.17
CA VAL A 70 2.19 28.28 2.17
C VAL A 70 2.49 27.12 1.23
N THR A 71 1.70 26.06 1.30
CA THR A 71 1.81 24.85 0.47
C THR A 71 0.50 24.08 0.52
N ASP A 72 0.16 23.38 -0.54
CA ASP A 72 -0.98 22.47 -0.51
C ASP A 72 -0.67 21.24 0.34
N ILE A 73 -1.68 20.74 1.05
CA ILE A 73 -1.58 19.54 1.87
C ILE A 73 -2.46 18.48 1.23
N GLY A 74 -1.83 17.40 0.78
CA GLY A 74 -2.51 16.18 0.35
C GLY A 74 -2.84 15.29 1.54
N ILE A 75 -4.07 14.81 1.63
CA ILE A 75 -4.51 13.82 2.61
C ILE A 75 -5.13 12.67 1.84
N SER A 76 -4.74 11.44 2.14
CA SER A 76 -5.25 10.25 1.47
C SER A 76 -5.81 9.25 2.47
N TYR A 77 -6.82 8.53 2.02
CA TYR A 77 -7.35 7.35 2.70
C TYR A 77 -7.51 6.22 1.69
N TYR A 78 -7.05 5.05 2.05
CA TYR A 78 -7.19 3.81 1.28
C TYR A 78 -7.82 2.73 2.14
N TYR A 79 -8.68 1.92 1.53
CA TYR A 79 -9.22 0.70 2.10
C TYR A 79 -9.14 -0.42 1.06
N GLY A 80 -8.51 -1.52 1.43
CA GLY A 80 -8.45 -2.76 0.66
C GLY A 80 -9.08 -3.90 1.44
N PHE A 81 -9.77 -4.79 0.77
CA PHE A 81 -10.41 -5.95 1.37
C PHE A 81 -10.30 -7.16 0.45
N SER A 82 -9.84 -8.27 1.00
CA SER A 82 -9.87 -9.57 0.33
C SER A 82 -10.68 -10.57 1.15
N PRO A 83 -11.78 -11.14 0.59
CA PRO A 83 -12.55 -12.16 1.27
C PRO A 83 -11.84 -13.52 1.31
N SER A 84 -10.81 -13.68 0.49
CA SER A 84 -10.01 -14.90 0.41
C SER A 84 -8.59 -14.49 -0.01
N GLY A 85 -7.88 -13.81 0.90
CA GLY A 85 -6.52 -13.35 0.67
C GLY A 85 -5.53 -14.49 0.49
N PHE A 86 -4.26 -14.16 0.51
CA PHE A 86 -3.18 -15.14 0.47
C PHE A 86 -3.44 -16.24 1.51
N GLN A 87 -3.36 -17.52 1.12
CA GLN A 87 -3.73 -18.68 1.93
C GLN A 87 -5.23 -18.82 2.27
N GLN A 88 -6.11 -18.06 1.57
CA GLN A 88 -7.57 -18.11 1.69
C GLN A 88 -8.15 -17.56 3.01
N ASP A 89 -7.37 -16.80 3.76
CA ASP A 89 -7.85 -16.07 4.93
C ASP A 89 -8.34 -14.67 4.56
N ASN A 90 -9.37 -14.20 5.26
CA ASN A 90 -9.85 -12.83 5.09
C ASN A 90 -8.77 -11.84 5.51
N TYR A 91 -8.68 -10.75 4.75
CA TYR A 91 -7.81 -9.66 5.17
C TYR A 91 -8.42 -8.32 4.77
N ASP A 92 -8.20 -7.31 5.60
CA ASP A 92 -8.46 -5.92 5.28
C ASP A 92 -7.27 -5.04 5.64
N TYR A 93 -7.10 -3.99 4.86
CA TYR A 93 -6.05 -3.01 5.06
C TYR A 93 -6.61 -1.60 4.93
N GLN A 94 -6.24 -0.74 5.85
CA GLN A 94 -6.57 0.68 5.83
C GLN A 94 -5.30 1.50 5.89
N ASN A 95 -5.24 2.59 5.15
CA ASN A 95 -4.09 3.49 5.17
C ASN A 95 -4.56 4.94 5.17
N VAL A 96 -3.95 5.75 6.02
CA VAL A 96 -4.12 7.20 6.04
C VAL A 96 -2.78 7.85 5.75
N GLY A 97 -2.73 8.71 4.75
CA GLY A 97 -1.53 9.40 4.33
C GLY A 97 -1.67 10.93 4.38
N ILE A 98 -0.53 11.58 4.53
CA ILE A 98 -0.38 13.03 4.39
C ILE A 98 0.86 13.35 3.56
N GLU A 99 0.76 14.37 2.72
CA GLU A 99 1.86 14.81 1.87
C GLU A 99 1.84 16.33 1.73
N PHE A 100 3.01 16.96 1.65
CA PHE A 100 3.16 18.37 1.34
C PHE A 100 4.55 18.70 0.79
N ALA A 101 4.60 19.68 -0.12
CA ALA A 101 5.87 20.24 -0.60
C ALA A 101 6.49 21.15 0.49
N VAL A 102 7.79 20.98 0.73
CA VAL A 102 8.50 21.84 1.69
C VAL A 102 8.78 23.20 1.05
N PRO A 103 8.24 24.30 1.59
CA PRO A 103 8.32 25.61 0.97
C PRO A 103 9.75 26.06 0.68
N ASN A 104 9.97 26.62 -0.52
CA ASN A 104 11.26 27.12 -1.01
C ASN A 104 12.37 26.04 -1.11
N THR A 105 11.99 24.76 -1.19
CA THR A 105 12.92 23.66 -1.42
C THR A 105 12.39 22.76 -2.54
N PRO A 106 13.21 21.91 -3.16
CA PRO A 106 12.73 20.93 -4.12
C PRO A 106 12.15 19.66 -3.47
N PHE A 107 11.97 19.64 -2.16
CA PHE A 107 11.59 18.43 -1.44
C PHE A 107 10.09 18.36 -1.16
N THR A 108 9.58 17.14 -1.20
CA THR A 108 8.24 16.76 -0.70
C THR A 108 8.43 15.84 0.50
N LEU A 109 7.64 16.06 1.55
CA LEU A 109 7.54 15.17 2.69
C LEU A 109 6.20 14.46 2.67
N SER A 110 6.21 13.17 2.92
CA SER A 110 5.01 12.39 3.11
C SER A 110 5.13 11.43 4.29
N GLY A 111 3.99 11.07 4.86
CA GLY A 111 3.90 10.08 5.91
C GLY A 111 2.57 9.35 5.81
N ALA A 112 2.56 8.07 6.19
CA ALA A 112 1.34 7.30 6.25
C ALA A 112 1.37 6.32 7.41
N ALA A 113 0.16 5.93 7.86
CA ALA A 113 -0.07 4.86 8.81
C ALA A 113 -1.04 3.85 8.20
N GLY A 114 -0.64 2.58 8.20
CA GLY A 114 -1.43 1.46 7.72
C GLY A 114 -1.88 0.56 8.87
N PHE A 115 -3.05 -0.02 8.74
CA PHE A 115 -3.67 -0.90 9.74
C PHE A 115 -4.18 -2.14 9.00
N THR A 116 -3.62 -3.29 9.32
CA THR A 116 -4.07 -4.57 8.77
C THR A 116 -4.86 -5.31 9.83
N GLY A 117 -6.12 -5.65 9.50
CA GLY A 117 -6.92 -6.63 10.20
C GLY A 117 -6.89 -7.93 9.42
N SER A 118 -6.41 -9.03 10.00
CA SER A 118 -6.27 -10.26 9.24
C SER A 118 -6.33 -11.49 10.14
N GLU A 119 -7.09 -12.49 9.69
CA GLU A 119 -7.00 -13.84 10.24
C GLU A 119 -5.70 -14.53 9.82
N MET A 120 -5.02 -14.06 8.76
CA MET A 120 -3.73 -14.55 8.28
C MET A 120 -2.59 -14.46 9.30
N VAL A 121 -2.67 -13.54 10.24
CA VAL A 121 -1.64 -13.30 11.25
C VAL A 121 -2.13 -13.81 12.61
N ASP A 122 -2.49 -15.08 12.70
CA ASP A 122 -3.02 -15.74 13.90
C ASP A 122 -4.12 -14.91 14.62
N GLY A 123 -4.98 -14.23 13.83
CA GLY A 123 -6.00 -13.33 14.35
C GLY A 123 -5.46 -12.01 14.92
N ASN A 124 -4.21 -11.69 14.66
CA ASN A 124 -3.59 -10.45 15.11
C ASN A 124 -3.65 -9.37 14.01
N SER A 125 -3.86 -8.14 14.44
CA SER A 125 -3.68 -6.95 13.60
C SER A 125 -2.26 -6.45 13.73
N TYR A 126 -1.74 -5.84 12.66
CA TYR A 126 -0.49 -5.09 12.74
C TYR A 126 -0.66 -3.68 12.17
N THR A 127 0.26 -2.81 12.54
CA THR A 127 0.29 -1.43 12.08
C THR A 127 1.63 -1.17 11.41
N ASP A 128 1.60 -0.51 10.27
CA ASP A 128 2.79 -0.02 9.59
C ASP A 128 2.80 1.51 9.54
N TYR A 129 4.00 2.08 9.54
CA TYR A 129 4.21 3.50 9.38
C TYR A 129 5.32 3.72 8.35
N ILE A 130 5.13 4.72 7.50
CA ILE A 130 6.13 5.15 6.54
C ILE A 130 6.32 6.66 6.63
N ALA A 131 7.57 7.11 6.56
CA ALA A 131 7.91 8.50 6.37
C ALA A 131 8.88 8.61 5.18
N THR A 132 8.59 9.51 4.25
CA THR A 132 9.36 9.65 3.02
C THR A 132 9.74 11.12 2.78
N ILE A 133 10.97 11.32 2.35
CA ILE A 133 11.40 12.55 1.69
C ILE A 133 11.69 12.25 0.22
N SER A 134 11.14 13.05 -0.68
CA SER A 134 11.33 12.88 -2.12
C SER A 134 11.68 14.18 -2.81
N THR A 135 12.26 14.08 -4.01
CA THR A 135 12.58 15.21 -4.90
C THR A 135 12.69 14.73 -6.34
N SER A 136 12.37 15.62 -7.29
CA SER A 136 12.65 15.41 -8.71
C SER A 136 13.84 16.24 -9.12
N ALA A 137 14.90 15.59 -9.58
CA ALA A 137 16.14 16.24 -10.03
C ALA A 137 16.77 15.46 -11.18
N PHE A 138 17.32 16.19 -12.17
CA PHE A 138 18.00 15.60 -13.34
C PHE A 138 17.11 14.68 -14.18
N GLY A 139 15.80 14.91 -14.22
CA GLY A 139 14.82 14.06 -14.93
C GLY A 139 14.54 12.71 -14.24
N LEU A 140 14.92 12.59 -12.99
CA LEU A 140 14.68 11.42 -12.16
C LEU A 140 13.93 11.81 -10.87
N ASP A 141 13.12 10.91 -10.38
CA ASP A 141 12.46 11.03 -9.08
C ASP A 141 13.23 10.20 -8.05
N TRP A 142 13.58 10.84 -6.95
CA TRP A 142 14.38 10.28 -5.86
C TRP A 142 13.56 10.24 -4.60
N ALA A 143 13.61 9.15 -3.86
CA ALA A 143 12.98 9.07 -2.56
C ALA A 143 13.83 8.30 -1.56
N LEU A 144 13.76 8.72 -0.30
CA LEU A 144 14.29 8.02 0.86
C LEU A 144 13.14 7.82 1.85
N SER A 145 12.88 6.57 2.19
CA SER A 145 11.79 6.18 3.08
C SER A 145 12.31 5.42 4.29
N TYR A 146 11.73 5.70 5.44
CA TYR A 146 11.80 4.87 6.63
C TYR A 146 10.45 4.22 6.85
N THR A 147 10.44 2.90 7.01
CA THR A 147 9.24 2.10 7.28
C THR A 147 9.45 1.32 8.57
N THR A 148 8.42 1.27 9.41
CA THR A 148 8.37 0.39 10.58
C THR A 148 7.05 -0.37 10.62
N VAL A 149 7.09 -1.63 11.01
CA VAL A 149 5.91 -2.50 11.17
C VAL A 149 5.89 -3.01 12.59
N SER A 150 4.79 -2.82 13.29
CA SER A 150 4.59 -3.22 14.67
C SER A 150 3.42 -4.18 14.82
N GLY A 151 3.58 -5.22 15.62
CA GLY A 151 2.54 -6.22 15.89
C GLY A 151 2.50 -7.41 14.92
N TYR A 152 3.34 -7.43 13.87
CA TYR A 152 3.35 -8.52 12.87
C TYR A 152 3.95 -9.82 13.41
N LEU A 153 5.00 -9.73 14.21
CA LEU A 153 5.62 -10.87 14.89
C LEU A 153 5.60 -10.59 16.39
N ALA A 154 5.32 -11.61 17.21
CA ALA A 154 5.34 -11.47 18.65
C ALA A 154 6.67 -10.84 19.12
N ASP A 155 6.58 -9.65 19.70
CA ASP A 155 7.69 -8.91 20.33
C ASP A 155 8.80 -8.37 19.37
N GLN A 156 8.55 -8.25 18.04
CA GLN A 156 9.54 -7.67 17.12
C GLN A 156 8.91 -6.62 16.20
N ASP A 157 9.41 -5.41 16.28
CA ASP A 157 9.19 -4.39 15.26
C ASP A 157 10.18 -4.62 14.10
N ILE A 158 9.72 -4.40 12.87
CA ILE A 158 10.55 -4.50 11.67
C ILE A 158 10.80 -3.09 11.15
N ASP A 159 12.05 -2.67 11.16
CA ASP A 159 12.48 -1.37 10.67
C ASP A 159 13.25 -1.50 9.37
N GLN A 160 12.94 -0.63 8.39
CA GLN A 160 13.62 -0.62 7.11
C GLN A 160 13.86 0.80 6.61
N ILE A 161 15.04 1.03 6.04
CA ILE A 161 15.33 2.22 5.24
C ILE A 161 15.46 1.79 3.79
N THR A 162 14.69 2.45 2.91
CA THR A 162 14.69 2.19 1.48
C THR A 162 14.98 3.49 0.72
N TRP A 163 15.84 3.43 -0.27
CA TRP A 163 15.97 4.50 -1.25
C TRP A 163 15.48 4.00 -2.62
N SER A 164 14.88 4.88 -3.37
CA SER A 164 14.40 4.57 -4.72
C SER A 164 14.75 5.68 -5.71
N VAL A 165 14.87 5.29 -6.96
CA VAL A 165 15.01 6.19 -8.10
C VAL A 165 14.09 5.71 -9.21
N GLY A 166 13.34 6.63 -9.82
CA GLY A 166 12.40 6.36 -10.90
C GLY A 166 12.52 7.38 -12.02
N ALA A 167 11.96 7.05 -13.18
CA ALA A 167 11.77 7.98 -14.28
C ALA A 167 10.39 7.75 -14.91
N SER A 168 9.72 8.83 -15.29
CA SER A 168 8.46 8.81 -16.06
C SER A 168 8.75 9.34 -17.47
N PHE A 169 8.21 8.67 -18.50
CA PHE A 169 8.42 9.04 -19.91
C PHE A 169 7.09 9.40 -20.56
#